data_674e799ebad3fe7eaf0d338715e8f605
#
_entry.id   674e799ebad3fe7eaf0d338715e8f605
#
_cell.length_a   1.000
_cell.length_b   1.000
_cell.length_c   1.000
_cell.angle_alpha   90.00
_cell.angle_beta   90.00
_cell.angle_gamma   90.00
#
_symmetry.space_group_name_H-M   'P 1'
#
loop_
_entity.id
_entity.type
_entity.pdbx_description
1 polymer ?
#
loop_
_entity_poly.entity_id
_entity_poly.type
_entity_poly.pdbx_seq_one_letter_code
_entity_poly.pdbx_strand_id
1 'polypeptide(L)'
;MDRRRVIVVLGVVALVALAGCTGAVSDGAVAPSEQTDAPPDSQSASGSQPTVDSPNGTLSVHFLDVGQGSSVFVEGPTGETMLMDSGDWRDDGEDVLAYLDARGVERLDYLVTSHADADHIGGHAAVIEHFETESEGVGAVYDPGITASSQTYDNYLDAVEAHDVPLYETRAGDPIPMAGVDIEVLAPPRRHLAGGDRNENSVVLRLGFGNTTLLLPGDGEDESEAFLVDEYGDGLNATVLSAGHHGSASSSGATFLDAATPRVAVVSSAYDSQYGHPHEAVLSRLAERGVRTYWTATHGAVRVTSNGSAVTVATQRDAPTGPLALRDGAPSDAEPADDLAVRAVIPVAGPVADVPPTTTEQMDGSLSVVDVHEDAPGDDNENPNGEYVVFENDGAEPLNLGGWTVTDKAGHEYVFPTGLELGPGERVTLYTGTGTDTRTAVYWGLDRAVWNNAGDIVTVQDDDGSTVTREAY
;
A
#
# COMPACT_ATOMS: atom_id res chain seq x y z
N MET A 1 -17.05 16.88 -39.21
CA MET A 1 -16.61 18.22 -38.76
C MET A 1 -15.53 18.01 -37.74
N ASP A 2 -14.35 18.29 -38.14
CA ASP A 2 -13.11 17.99 -37.45
C ASP A 2 -12.87 19.02 -36.35
N ARG A 3 -12.78 18.60 -35.10
CA ARG A 3 -12.26 19.43 -34.01
C ARG A 3 -11.40 18.58 -33.09
N ARG A 4 -10.20 18.27 -33.57
CA ARG A 4 -9.11 17.84 -32.70
C ARG A 4 -8.58 19.08 -31.97
N ARG A 5 -8.89 19.25 -30.71
CA ARG A 5 -8.17 20.16 -29.81
C ARG A 5 -7.30 19.32 -28.90
N VAL A 6 -6.05 19.19 -29.30
CA VAL A 6 -5.00 18.71 -28.42
C VAL A 6 -4.67 19.84 -27.45
N ILE A 7 -4.94 19.68 -26.18
CA ILE A 7 -4.47 20.60 -25.13
C ILE A 7 -3.08 20.14 -24.74
N VAL A 8 -2.07 20.84 -25.27
CA VAL A 8 -0.67 20.67 -24.82
C VAL A 8 -0.46 21.63 -23.65
N VAL A 9 -0.37 21.11 -22.43
CA VAL A 9 0.07 21.89 -21.29
C VAL A 9 1.60 21.94 -21.30
N LEU A 10 2.15 23.11 -21.62
CA LEU A 10 3.60 23.39 -21.58
C LEU A 10 4.07 23.49 -20.12
N GLY A 11 4.87 22.52 -19.68
CA GLY A 11 5.56 22.56 -18.41
C GLY A 11 6.52 23.75 -18.32
N VAL A 12 6.34 24.60 -17.33
CA VAL A 12 7.25 25.69 -16.99
C VAL A 12 8.42 25.14 -16.18
N VAL A 13 9.56 24.93 -16.82
CA VAL A 13 10.83 24.63 -16.13
C VAL A 13 11.35 25.92 -15.49
N ALA A 14 11.35 26.01 -14.18
CA ALA A 14 11.99 27.08 -13.42
C ALA A 14 13.50 26.81 -13.35
N LEU A 15 14.28 27.54 -14.16
CA LEU A 15 15.75 27.57 -14.07
C LEU A 15 16.18 28.39 -12.86
N VAL A 16 16.72 27.76 -11.82
CA VAL A 16 17.43 28.44 -10.74
C VAL A 16 18.89 28.65 -11.17
N ALA A 17 19.25 29.89 -11.48
CA ALA A 17 20.62 30.27 -11.81
C ALA A 17 21.42 30.46 -10.50
N LEU A 18 22.40 29.60 -10.26
CA LEU A 18 23.43 29.80 -9.21
C LEU A 18 24.51 30.74 -9.74
N ALA A 19 24.62 31.91 -9.11
CA ALA A 19 25.68 32.87 -9.37
C ALA A 19 26.99 32.39 -8.72
N GLY A 20 28.01 32.12 -9.52
CA GLY A 20 29.35 31.82 -9.09
C GLY A 20 30.14 33.08 -8.75
N CYS A 21 30.79 33.09 -7.60
CA CYS A 21 31.86 34.06 -7.28
C CYS A 21 33.23 33.48 -7.64
N THR A 22 33.92 34.15 -8.54
CA THR A 22 35.31 33.89 -8.87
C THR A 22 36.23 34.60 -7.86
N GLY A 23 37.15 33.86 -7.26
CA GLY A 23 38.27 34.41 -6.47
C GLY A 23 39.61 33.85 -7.01
N ALA A 24 40.51 34.74 -7.31
CA ALA A 24 41.72 34.52 -8.08
C ALA A 24 42.91 33.93 -7.28
N VAL A 25 43.76 33.26 -8.05
CA VAL A 25 45.06 32.62 -7.80
C VAL A 25 46.10 33.42 -7.03
N SER A 26 46.95 32.72 -6.27
CA SER A 26 48.37 33.04 -6.19
C SER A 26 49.22 31.77 -6.05
N ASP A 27 50.25 31.71 -6.93
CA ASP A 27 51.29 30.70 -7.03
C ASP A 27 52.19 30.62 -5.78
N GLY A 28 52.69 29.44 -5.48
CA GLY A 28 53.74 29.20 -4.50
C GLY A 28 54.26 27.79 -4.56
N ALA A 29 55.23 27.52 -5.43
CA ALA A 29 55.95 26.28 -5.54
C ALA A 29 56.99 26.10 -4.41
N VAL A 30 57.02 24.94 -3.73
CA VAL A 30 58.25 24.35 -3.15
C VAL A 30 58.09 22.83 -3.16
N ALA A 31 59.08 22.14 -3.72
CA ALA A 31 59.24 20.68 -3.75
C ALA A 31 60.18 20.19 -2.61
N PRO A 32 60.61 18.94 -2.54
CA PRO A 32 60.02 17.90 -1.69
C PRO A 32 60.97 17.47 -0.57
N SER A 33 60.49 16.78 0.44
CA SER A 33 61.32 15.96 1.31
C SER A 33 60.64 14.61 1.58
N GLU A 34 61.30 13.53 1.15
CA GLU A 34 61.00 12.14 1.50
C GLU A 34 61.16 11.94 3.02
N GLN A 35 60.18 11.27 3.59
CA GLN A 35 60.38 10.49 4.81
C GLN A 35 59.46 9.26 4.81
N THR A 36 60.08 8.11 4.72
CA THR A 36 59.55 6.77 4.94
C THR A 36 59.18 6.62 6.40
N ASP A 37 57.96 6.19 6.70
CA ASP A 37 57.66 5.44 7.92
C ASP A 37 56.49 4.45 7.67
N ALA A 38 56.62 3.30 8.35
CA ALA A 38 55.89 2.06 8.19
C ALA A 38 54.43 2.16 8.61
N PRO A 39 53.54 1.20 8.17
CA PRO A 39 52.11 1.29 8.38
C PRO A 39 51.72 0.91 9.81
N PRO A 40 50.77 1.61 10.43
CA PRO A 40 50.11 1.12 11.63
C PRO A 40 48.94 0.19 11.28
N ASP A 41 48.76 -0.77 12.18
CA ASP A 41 47.79 -1.83 12.22
C ASP A 41 46.36 -1.45 11.73
N SER A 42 45.82 -2.35 10.91
CA SER A 42 44.40 -2.39 10.53
C SER A 42 43.51 -2.65 11.75
N GLN A 43 43.00 -1.60 12.35
CA GLN A 43 41.77 -1.70 13.16
C GLN A 43 40.56 -1.75 12.22
N SER A 44 39.90 -2.91 12.22
CA SER A 44 38.60 -3.10 11.60
C SER A 44 37.62 -2.09 12.19
N ALA A 45 37.34 -1.02 11.45
CA ALA A 45 36.20 -0.18 11.71
C ALA A 45 34.95 -1.01 11.35
N SER A 46 34.25 -1.50 12.37
CA SER A 46 32.88 -1.96 12.26
C SER A 46 32.07 -0.76 11.76
N GLY A 47 31.82 -0.70 10.46
CA GLY A 47 30.94 0.26 9.85
C GLY A 47 29.53 -0.03 10.34
N SER A 48 29.01 0.83 11.22
CA SER A 48 27.58 0.90 11.47
C SER A 48 26.95 1.27 10.13
N GLN A 49 26.13 0.36 9.58
CA GLN A 49 25.21 0.72 8.51
C GLN A 49 24.35 1.89 9.01
N PRO A 50 24.07 2.90 8.19
CA PRO A 50 23.11 3.93 8.57
C PRO A 50 21.79 3.21 8.87
N THR A 51 21.31 3.32 10.09
CA THR A 51 19.93 2.98 10.43
C THR A 51 19.08 3.99 9.68
N VAL A 52 18.37 3.55 8.63
CA VAL A 52 17.28 4.32 8.07
C VAL A 52 16.26 4.42 9.20
N ASP A 53 15.97 5.65 9.65
CA ASP A 53 14.88 5.86 10.61
C ASP A 53 13.63 5.22 10.02
N SER A 54 12.93 4.39 10.81
CA SER A 54 11.68 3.78 10.35
C SER A 54 10.73 4.89 9.97
N PRO A 55 10.10 4.84 8.79
CA PRO A 55 9.14 5.85 8.39
C PRO A 55 7.96 5.87 9.37
N ASN A 56 7.40 7.04 9.62
CA ASN A 56 6.19 7.16 10.44
C ASN A 56 4.98 6.66 9.62
N GLY A 57 4.09 5.89 10.24
CA GLY A 57 2.90 5.35 9.61
C GLY A 57 3.15 4.03 8.85
N THR A 58 2.22 3.67 8.01
CA THR A 58 2.25 2.46 7.18
C THR A 58 1.90 2.77 5.74
N LEU A 59 2.44 2.00 4.81
CA LEU A 59 2.02 1.96 3.42
C LEU A 59 1.15 0.73 3.21
N SER A 60 -0.11 0.89 2.80
CA SER A 60 -1.00 -0.22 2.45
C SER A 60 -1.22 -0.28 0.94
N VAL A 61 -1.06 -1.46 0.35
CA VAL A 61 -1.28 -1.72 -1.07
C VAL A 61 -2.25 -2.89 -1.20
N HIS A 62 -3.37 -2.67 -1.87
CA HIS A 62 -4.48 -3.61 -1.99
C HIS A 62 -4.60 -4.03 -3.45
N PHE A 63 -4.43 -5.31 -3.73
CA PHE A 63 -4.72 -5.92 -5.03
C PHE A 63 -6.16 -6.40 -4.99
N LEU A 64 -7.02 -5.77 -5.78
CA LEU A 64 -8.45 -6.03 -5.77
C LEU A 64 -8.79 -7.28 -6.60
N ASP A 65 -9.80 -8.04 -6.18
CA ASP A 65 -10.38 -9.09 -7.01
C ASP A 65 -11.43 -8.45 -7.94
N VAL A 66 -11.00 -8.13 -9.14
CA VAL A 66 -11.80 -7.53 -10.21
C VAL A 66 -11.97 -8.51 -11.38
N GLY A 67 -11.88 -9.80 -11.12
CA GLY A 67 -11.94 -10.84 -12.14
C GLY A 67 -10.74 -10.82 -13.10
N GLN A 68 -11.01 -10.80 -14.42
CA GLN A 68 -9.95 -10.70 -15.43
C GLN A 68 -9.64 -9.23 -15.67
N GLY A 69 -8.69 -8.72 -14.92
CA GLY A 69 -8.25 -7.34 -14.97
C GLY A 69 -7.29 -7.04 -13.84
N SER A 70 -6.84 -5.81 -13.76
CA SER A 70 -5.97 -5.32 -12.69
C SER A 70 -6.59 -4.08 -12.03
N SER A 71 -6.52 -4.04 -10.72
CA SER A 71 -6.78 -2.83 -9.93
C SER A 71 -5.98 -2.90 -8.64
N VAL A 72 -5.19 -1.86 -8.38
CA VAL A 72 -4.34 -1.77 -7.19
C VAL A 72 -4.60 -0.46 -6.48
N PHE A 73 -5.16 -0.53 -5.28
CA PHE A 73 -5.39 0.62 -4.43
C PHE A 73 -4.24 0.79 -3.44
N VAL A 74 -3.75 2.01 -3.28
CA VAL A 74 -2.64 2.37 -2.38
C VAL A 74 -3.09 3.45 -1.43
N GLU A 75 -2.87 3.22 -0.14
CA GLU A 75 -3.05 4.20 0.92
C GLU A 75 -1.69 4.51 1.55
N GLY A 76 -1.27 5.76 1.43
CA GLY A 76 -0.01 6.27 1.95
C GLY A 76 -0.06 6.54 3.46
N PRO A 77 1.11 6.73 4.10
CA PRO A 77 1.21 6.94 5.55
C PRO A 77 0.59 8.25 6.05
N THR A 78 0.24 9.16 5.15
CA THR A 78 -0.38 10.46 5.43
C THR A 78 -1.87 10.49 5.10
N GLY A 79 -2.41 9.36 4.60
CA GLY A 79 -3.81 9.24 4.18
C GLY A 79 -4.05 9.65 2.72
N GLU A 80 -3.01 10.00 1.94
CA GLU A 80 -3.15 10.18 0.50
C GLU A 80 -3.38 8.84 -0.19
N THR A 81 -4.22 8.84 -1.22
CA THR A 81 -4.70 7.64 -1.90
C THR A 81 -4.32 7.62 -3.38
N MET A 82 -4.02 6.42 -3.89
CA MET A 82 -3.79 6.19 -5.32
C MET A 82 -4.52 4.94 -5.76
N LEU A 83 -5.14 5.00 -6.93
CA LEU A 83 -5.66 3.82 -7.62
C LEU A 83 -4.86 3.64 -8.91
N MET A 84 -4.24 2.47 -9.09
CA MET A 84 -3.63 2.07 -10.35
C MET A 84 -4.49 1.02 -11.03
N ASP A 85 -5.04 1.37 -12.19
CA ASP A 85 -6.02 0.61 -12.95
C ASP A 85 -7.36 0.40 -12.23
N SER A 86 -8.39 0.01 -12.95
CA SER A 86 -9.77 -0.10 -12.42
C SER A 86 -10.55 -1.30 -12.98
N GLY A 87 -9.83 -2.35 -13.37
CA GLY A 87 -10.43 -3.61 -13.76
C GLY A 87 -11.03 -3.64 -15.17
N ASP A 88 -11.80 -4.71 -15.41
CA ASP A 88 -12.37 -5.04 -16.71
C ASP A 88 -13.62 -4.20 -17.01
N TRP A 89 -13.80 -3.84 -18.27
CA TRP A 89 -14.92 -3.02 -18.75
C TRP A 89 -16.32 -3.65 -18.56
N ARG A 90 -16.39 -4.95 -18.29
CA ARG A 90 -17.68 -5.67 -18.08
C ARG A 90 -18.29 -5.39 -16.73
N ASP A 91 -17.45 -5.08 -15.77
CA ASP A 91 -17.80 -4.71 -14.42
C ASP A 91 -18.10 -3.20 -14.29
N ASP A 92 -17.57 -2.37 -15.22
CA ASP A 92 -17.73 -0.91 -15.22
C ASP A 92 -17.31 -0.27 -13.88
N GLY A 93 -16.33 -0.86 -13.18
CA GLY A 93 -15.78 -0.39 -11.92
C GLY A 93 -16.62 -0.68 -10.68
N GLU A 94 -17.68 -1.53 -10.78
CA GLU A 94 -18.58 -1.85 -9.67
C GLU A 94 -17.82 -2.47 -8.49
N ASP A 95 -16.95 -3.46 -8.74
CA ASP A 95 -16.14 -4.12 -7.70
C ASP A 95 -15.13 -3.17 -7.05
N VAL A 96 -14.50 -2.31 -7.85
CA VAL A 96 -13.57 -1.27 -7.35
C VAL A 96 -14.28 -0.29 -6.45
N LEU A 97 -15.39 0.28 -6.90
CA LEU A 97 -16.17 1.26 -6.14
C LEU A 97 -16.71 0.64 -4.85
N ALA A 98 -17.28 -0.56 -4.91
CA ALA A 98 -17.76 -1.26 -3.73
C ALA A 98 -16.63 -1.53 -2.71
N TYR A 99 -15.40 -1.83 -3.20
CA TYR A 99 -14.25 -2.04 -2.33
C TYR A 99 -13.79 -0.76 -1.63
N LEU A 100 -13.74 0.35 -2.38
CA LEU A 100 -13.31 1.66 -1.87
C LEU A 100 -14.36 2.23 -0.90
N ASP A 101 -15.64 2.16 -1.25
CA ASP A 101 -16.76 2.61 -0.41
C ASP A 101 -16.80 1.86 0.93
N ALA A 102 -16.61 0.53 0.91
CA ALA A 102 -16.57 -0.29 2.13
C ALA A 102 -15.42 0.10 3.08
N ARG A 103 -14.42 0.85 2.60
CA ARG A 103 -13.27 1.33 3.36
C ARG A 103 -13.29 2.83 3.61
N GLY A 104 -14.38 3.50 3.25
CA GLY A 104 -14.59 4.92 3.49
C GLY A 104 -13.60 5.80 2.72
N VAL A 105 -13.21 5.39 1.51
CA VAL A 105 -12.32 6.21 0.66
C VAL A 105 -13.16 7.30 0.01
N GLU A 106 -12.96 8.54 0.44
CA GLU A 106 -13.72 9.70 -0.05
C GLU A 106 -13.00 10.48 -1.15
N ARG A 107 -11.71 10.19 -1.40
CA ARG A 107 -10.88 10.90 -2.37
C ARG A 107 -9.89 9.96 -3.04
N LEU A 108 -9.60 10.20 -4.33
CA LEU A 108 -8.44 9.66 -5.02
C LEU A 108 -7.48 10.82 -5.36
N ASP A 109 -6.35 10.90 -4.66
CA ASP A 109 -5.36 11.93 -4.98
C ASP A 109 -4.69 11.64 -6.33
N TYR A 110 -4.50 10.35 -6.66
CA TYR A 110 -3.84 9.90 -7.87
C TYR A 110 -4.61 8.73 -8.50
N LEU A 111 -5.00 8.87 -9.78
CA LEU A 111 -5.46 7.76 -10.62
C LEU A 111 -4.39 7.48 -11.66
N VAL A 112 -3.81 6.28 -11.64
CA VAL A 112 -2.75 5.88 -12.56
C VAL A 112 -3.30 4.85 -13.54
N THR A 113 -3.15 5.12 -14.82
CA THR A 113 -3.42 4.19 -15.91
C THR A 113 -2.11 3.50 -16.28
N SER A 114 -2.02 2.17 -16.07
CA SER A 114 -0.85 1.45 -16.57
C SER A 114 -0.77 1.52 -18.09
N HIS A 115 -1.84 1.17 -18.76
CA HIS A 115 -2.01 1.28 -20.20
C HIS A 115 -3.50 1.26 -20.57
N ALA A 116 -3.82 1.52 -21.86
CA ALA A 116 -5.19 1.80 -22.30
C ALA A 116 -6.00 0.56 -22.74
N ASP A 117 -5.67 -0.64 -22.23
CA ASP A 117 -6.48 -1.84 -22.50
C ASP A 117 -7.68 -1.93 -21.55
N ALA A 118 -8.77 -2.52 -22.06
CA ALA A 118 -10.08 -2.42 -21.42
C ALA A 118 -10.21 -3.22 -20.11
N ASP A 119 -9.29 -4.11 -19.82
CA ASP A 119 -9.18 -4.85 -18.55
C ASP A 119 -8.30 -4.11 -17.50
N HIS A 120 -7.85 -2.90 -17.83
CA HIS A 120 -7.16 -1.99 -16.94
C HIS A 120 -7.92 -0.68 -16.70
N ILE A 121 -8.52 -0.13 -17.76
CA ILE A 121 -9.25 1.15 -17.68
C ILE A 121 -10.78 0.97 -17.67
N GLY A 122 -11.24 -0.26 -17.46
CA GLY A 122 -12.67 -0.61 -17.57
C GLY A 122 -13.58 0.25 -16.71
N GLY A 123 -13.18 0.47 -15.46
CA GLY A 123 -13.92 1.27 -14.48
C GLY A 123 -13.53 2.74 -14.43
N HIS A 124 -12.52 3.23 -15.19
CA HIS A 124 -11.99 4.60 -15.03
C HIS A 124 -13.09 5.67 -15.14
N ALA A 125 -13.97 5.54 -16.12
CA ALA A 125 -15.05 6.52 -16.32
C ALA A 125 -16.00 6.57 -15.11
N ALA A 126 -16.43 5.40 -14.61
CA ALA A 126 -17.31 5.29 -13.47
C ALA A 126 -16.63 5.76 -12.16
N VAL A 127 -15.34 5.42 -11.97
CA VAL A 127 -14.55 5.87 -10.82
C VAL A 127 -14.42 7.40 -10.82
N ILE A 128 -14.07 8.01 -11.94
CA ILE A 128 -13.98 9.47 -12.04
C ILE A 128 -15.34 10.12 -11.76
N GLU A 129 -16.42 9.63 -12.41
CA GLU A 129 -17.77 10.17 -12.22
C GLU A 129 -18.20 10.09 -10.75
N HIS A 130 -17.98 8.93 -10.08
CA HIS A 130 -18.35 8.73 -8.68
C HIS A 130 -17.59 9.69 -7.76
N PHE A 131 -16.26 9.74 -7.86
CA PHE A 131 -15.47 10.59 -6.96
C PHE A 131 -15.72 12.08 -7.19
N GLU A 132 -15.94 12.51 -8.43
CA GLU A 132 -16.21 13.92 -8.75
C GLU A 132 -17.64 14.38 -8.42
N THR A 133 -18.62 13.46 -8.32
CA THR A 133 -20.00 13.83 -8.08
C THR A 133 -20.54 13.47 -6.71
N GLU A 134 -20.00 12.43 -6.08
CA GLU A 134 -20.51 11.86 -4.83
C GLU A 134 -19.50 11.91 -3.68
N SER A 135 -18.22 12.25 -3.96
CA SER A 135 -17.11 12.23 -3.01
C SER A 135 -16.26 13.51 -3.10
N GLU A 136 -14.96 13.45 -2.71
CA GLU A 136 -14.06 14.62 -2.67
C GLU A 136 -13.19 14.79 -3.94
N GLY A 137 -13.48 14.05 -4.99
CA GLY A 137 -12.89 14.17 -6.31
C GLY A 137 -11.62 13.37 -6.56
N VAL A 138 -11.09 13.51 -7.79
CA VAL A 138 -9.83 12.92 -8.27
C VAL A 138 -8.80 14.04 -8.44
N GLY A 139 -7.66 13.93 -7.74
CA GLY A 139 -6.63 14.97 -7.77
C GLY A 139 -5.94 15.10 -9.12
N ALA A 140 -5.50 13.99 -9.70
CA ALA A 140 -4.89 13.94 -11.02
C ALA A 140 -4.87 12.53 -11.61
N VAL A 141 -4.86 12.45 -12.93
CA VAL A 141 -4.68 11.22 -13.70
C VAL A 141 -3.29 11.19 -14.33
N TYR A 142 -2.62 10.04 -14.24
CA TYR A 142 -1.31 9.75 -14.81
C TYR A 142 -1.44 8.62 -15.84
N ASP A 143 -1.18 8.92 -17.12
CA ASP A 143 -1.47 8.03 -18.25
C ASP A 143 -0.24 7.95 -19.19
N PRO A 144 0.09 6.80 -19.76
CA PRO A 144 1.25 6.69 -20.66
C PRO A 144 1.08 7.46 -21.99
N GLY A 145 -0.06 8.06 -22.27
CA GLY A 145 -0.31 8.85 -23.47
C GLY A 145 -0.34 8.02 -24.77
N ILE A 146 -0.55 6.71 -24.66
CA ILE A 146 -0.70 5.81 -25.82
C ILE A 146 -2.17 5.47 -25.97
N THR A 147 -2.74 5.95 -27.08
CA THR A 147 -4.19 5.86 -27.31
C THR A 147 -4.66 4.46 -27.70
N ALA A 148 -5.87 4.11 -27.26
CA ALA A 148 -6.62 2.97 -27.80
C ALA A 148 -7.79 3.46 -28.68
N SER A 149 -8.28 2.57 -29.54
CA SER A 149 -9.47 2.84 -30.38
C SER A 149 -10.69 2.07 -29.84
N SER A 150 -10.85 2.06 -28.51
CA SER A 150 -11.97 1.39 -27.82
C SER A 150 -12.95 2.41 -27.29
N GLN A 151 -14.22 1.99 -27.13
CA GLN A 151 -15.24 2.83 -26.50
C GLN A 151 -14.89 3.10 -25.01
N THR A 152 -14.27 2.14 -24.35
CA THR A 152 -13.81 2.28 -22.95
C THR A 152 -12.81 3.43 -22.83
N TYR A 153 -11.84 3.52 -23.74
CA TYR A 153 -10.87 4.62 -23.76
C TYR A 153 -11.52 5.97 -24.07
N ASP A 154 -12.49 5.99 -25.04
CA ASP A 154 -13.24 7.22 -25.34
C ASP A 154 -14.06 7.66 -24.11
N ASN A 155 -14.75 6.73 -23.41
CA ASN A 155 -15.52 7.04 -22.19
C ASN A 155 -14.63 7.58 -21.06
N TYR A 156 -13.47 6.98 -20.86
CA TYR A 156 -12.49 7.44 -19.88
C TYR A 156 -12.04 8.88 -20.15
N LEU A 157 -11.67 9.21 -21.39
CA LEU A 157 -11.26 10.58 -21.72
C LEU A 157 -12.42 11.57 -21.66
N ASP A 158 -13.63 11.14 -22.02
CA ASP A 158 -14.85 11.96 -21.90
C ASP A 158 -15.13 12.29 -20.42
N ALA A 159 -14.92 11.35 -19.47
CA ALA A 159 -15.06 11.60 -18.03
C ALA A 159 -14.00 12.59 -17.53
N VAL A 160 -12.73 12.41 -17.91
CA VAL A 160 -11.64 13.35 -17.58
C VAL A 160 -11.97 14.77 -18.09
N GLU A 161 -12.45 14.90 -19.33
CA GLU A 161 -12.82 16.21 -19.91
C GLU A 161 -14.07 16.80 -19.21
N ALA A 162 -15.08 15.98 -18.89
CA ALA A 162 -16.33 16.44 -18.30
C ALA A 162 -16.14 17.03 -16.90
N HIS A 163 -15.21 16.50 -16.14
CA HIS A 163 -14.94 16.92 -14.75
C HIS A 163 -13.68 17.80 -14.61
N ASP A 164 -13.04 18.20 -15.72
CA ASP A 164 -11.80 19.01 -15.72
C ASP A 164 -10.67 18.38 -14.87
N VAL A 165 -10.60 17.04 -14.77
CA VAL A 165 -9.56 16.35 -14.00
C VAL A 165 -8.19 16.53 -14.68
N PRO A 166 -7.14 16.94 -13.96
CA PRO A 166 -5.80 17.07 -14.54
C PRO A 166 -5.29 15.72 -15.10
N LEU A 167 -4.87 15.68 -16.35
CA LEU A 167 -4.33 14.50 -17.03
C LEU A 167 -2.88 14.73 -17.45
N TYR A 168 -1.97 13.90 -16.94
CA TYR A 168 -0.53 13.97 -17.19
C TYR A 168 -0.05 12.80 -18.03
N GLU A 169 0.62 13.09 -19.15
CA GLU A 169 1.40 12.09 -19.88
C GLU A 169 2.61 11.71 -19.03
N THR A 170 2.72 10.44 -18.66
CA THR A 170 3.66 9.92 -17.66
C THR A 170 4.74 9.06 -18.29
N ARG A 171 6.01 9.33 -17.95
CA ARG A 171 7.21 8.66 -18.47
C ARG A 171 8.20 8.36 -17.36
N ALA A 172 9.12 7.46 -17.60
CA ALA A 172 10.23 7.17 -16.70
C ALA A 172 10.90 8.44 -16.15
N GLY A 173 10.96 8.56 -14.83
CA GLY A 173 11.50 9.70 -14.10
C GLY A 173 10.52 10.86 -13.85
N ASP A 174 9.27 10.78 -14.33
CA ASP A 174 8.25 11.78 -13.98
C ASP A 174 7.75 11.54 -12.54
N PRO A 175 7.44 12.57 -11.76
CA PRO A 175 7.06 12.42 -10.35
C PRO A 175 5.57 12.11 -10.16
N ILE A 176 5.27 11.24 -9.20
CA ILE A 176 3.96 11.10 -8.56
C ILE A 176 4.18 11.41 -7.07
N PRO A 177 3.78 12.59 -6.59
CA PRO A 177 4.27 13.13 -5.31
C PRO A 177 3.43 12.72 -4.10
N MET A 178 3.28 11.40 -3.83
CA MET A 178 2.60 10.91 -2.63
C MET A 178 3.48 11.11 -1.38
N ALA A 179 2.94 11.80 -0.39
CA ALA A 179 3.69 12.15 0.80
C ALA A 179 4.10 10.91 1.62
N GLY A 180 5.40 10.81 1.95
CA GLY A 180 5.95 9.72 2.77
C GLY A 180 6.19 8.41 2.03
N VAL A 181 5.92 8.34 0.73
CA VAL A 181 6.21 7.18 -0.14
C VAL A 181 7.16 7.62 -1.24
N ASP A 182 8.21 6.85 -1.49
CA ASP A 182 9.13 7.07 -2.61
C ASP A 182 8.57 6.37 -3.85
N ILE A 183 7.86 7.13 -4.69
CA ILE A 183 7.27 6.62 -5.92
C ILE A 183 8.18 6.95 -7.10
N GLU A 184 8.71 5.90 -7.73
CA GLU A 184 9.51 5.99 -8.95
C GLU A 184 8.70 5.47 -10.14
N VAL A 185 8.52 6.30 -11.16
CA VAL A 185 8.01 5.85 -12.47
C VAL A 185 9.21 5.31 -13.24
N LEU A 186 9.26 4.00 -13.44
CA LEU A 186 10.38 3.32 -14.09
C LEU A 186 10.20 3.18 -15.62
N ALA A 187 8.96 3.11 -16.10
CA ALA A 187 8.59 3.00 -17.51
C ALA A 187 7.25 3.71 -17.75
N PRO A 188 6.88 3.99 -19.03
CA PRO A 188 7.66 3.77 -20.23
C PRO A 188 8.74 4.83 -20.43
N PRO A 189 9.81 4.54 -21.22
CA PRO A 189 10.79 5.54 -21.56
C PRO A 189 10.19 6.62 -22.49
N ARG A 190 10.88 7.75 -22.64
CA ARG A 190 10.44 8.84 -23.55
C ARG A 190 10.30 8.39 -25.00
N ARG A 191 11.08 7.40 -25.43
CA ARG A 191 10.93 6.72 -26.70
C ARG A 191 10.17 5.42 -26.48
N HIS A 192 8.99 5.31 -27.07
CA HIS A 192 8.16 4.12 -26.96
C HIS A 192 8.90 2.84 -27.35
N LEU A 193 8.69 1.82 -26.56
CA LEU A 193 9.12 0.44 -26.82
C LEU A 193 8.20 -0.22 -27.85
N ALA A 194 8.65 -1.30 -28.49
CA ALA A 194 7.87 -2.15 -29.40
C ALA A 194 7.01 -1.38 -30.42
N GLY A 195 7.51 -0.24 -30.91
CA GLY A 195 6.76 0.58 -31.89
C GLY A 195 5.49 1.25 -31.33
N GLY A 196 5.32 1.33 -30.02
CA GLY A 196 4.17 1.91 -29.33
C GLY A 196 3.10 0.88 -28.97
N ASP A 197 3.48 -0.38 -28.84
CA ASP A 197 2.63 -1.41 -28.23
C ASP A 197 2.20 -0.98 -26.83
N ARG A 198 0.92 -1.17 -26.44
CA ARG A 198 0.39 -0.64 -25.19
C ARG A 198 0.95 -1.36 -23.97
N ASN A 199 0.98 -2.70 -24.01
CA ASN A 199 1.50 -3.51 -22.91
C ASN A 199 2.96 -3.17 -22.63
N GLU A 200 3.79 -3.14 -23.67
CA GLU A 200 5.23 -2.84 -23.59
C GLU A 200 5.53 -1.40 -23.10
N ASN A 201 4.54 -0.53 -23.15
CA ASN A 201 4.64 0.84 -22.65
C ASN A 201 3.72 1.10 -21.46
N SER A 202 3.46 0.11 -20.66
CA SER A 202 2.80 0.27 -19.36
C SER A 202 3.58 1.24 -18.48
N VAL A 203 2.86 2.07 -17.71
CA VAL A 203 3.44 2.80 -16.59
C VAL A 203 3.85 1.77 -15.54
N VAL A 204 5.14 1.72 -15.23
CA VAL A 204 5.71 0.83 -14.23
C VAL A 204 6.06 1.65 -13.01
N LEU A 205 5.48 1.29 -11.86
CA LEU A 205 5.73 1.96 -10.59
C LEU A 205 6.57 1.10 -9.65
N ARG A 206 7.53 1.75 -8.99
CA ARG A 206 8.23 1.22 -7.82
C ARG A 206 7.88 2.07 -6.60
N LEU A 207 7.28 1.46 -5.60
CA LEU A 207 6.88 2.11 -4.36
C LEU A 207 7.88 1.75 -3.26
N GLY A 208 8.62 2.73 -2.76
CA GLY A 208 9.58 2.58 -1.66
C GLY A 208 9.01 3.09 -0.34
N PHE A 209 9.12 2.29 0.74
CA PHE A 209 8.74 2.69 2.09
C PHE A 209 9.70 2.07 3.10
N GLY A 210 10.59 2.87 3.69
CA GLY A 210 11.68 2.37 4.52
C GLY A 210 12.60 1.42 3.73
N ASN A 211 12.70 0.18 4.18
CA ASN A 211 13.49 -0.87 3.51
C ASN A 211 12.62 -1.80 2.65
N THR A 212 11.32 -1.57 2.56
CA THR A 212 10.41 -2.36 1.73
C THR A 212 10.16 -1.68 0.41
N THR A 213 9.99 -2.48 -0.63
CA THR A 213 9.70 -2.01 -1.98
C THR A 213 8.65 -2.89 -2.64
N LEU A 214 7.75 -2.26 -3.39
CA LEU A 214 6.76 -2.94 -4.21
C LEU A 214 6.97 -2.53 -5.67
N LEU A 215 6.85 -3.48 -6.60
CA LEU A 215 6.99 -3.26 -8.04
C LEU A 215 5.69 -3.63 -8.75
N LEU A 216 5.12 -2.66 -9.48
CA LEU A 216 3.86 -2.75 -10.20
C LEU A 216 4.14 -2.56 -11.69
N PRO A 217 4.38 -3.62 -12.46
CA PRO A 217 4.85 -3.52 -13.85
C PRO A 217 3.72 -3.32 -14.88
N GLY A 218 2.45 -3.30 -14.46
CA GLY A 218 1.33 -3.38 -15.41
C GLY A 218 1.42 -4.64 -16.28
N ASP A 219 1.18 -4.49 -17.57
CA ASP A 219 1.25 -5.59 -18.53
C ASP A 219 2.55 -5.58 -19.36
N GLY A 220 3.60 -4.93 -18.84
CA GLY A 220 4.91 -4.94 -19.48
C GLY A 220 5.39 -6.36 -19.81
N GLU A 221 5.82 -6.57 -21.04
CA GLU A 221 6.28 -7.84 -21.57
C GLU A 221 7.80 -7.84 -21.80
N ASP A 222 8.28 -8.69 -22.72
CA ASP A 222 9.71 -8.95 -22.94
C ASP A 222 10.54 -7.67 -23.21
N GLU A 223 10.07 -6.70 -24.01
CA GLU A 223 10.81 -5.47 -24.31
C GLU A 223 10.81 -4.49 -23.14
N SER A 224 9.68 -4.38 -22.43
CA SER A 224 9.57 -3.59 -21.20
C SER A 224 10.48 -4.16 -20.10
N GLU A 225 10.42 -5.46 -19.85
CA GLU A 225 11.26 -6.12 -18.86
C GLU A 225 12.75 -6.01 -19.21
N ALA A 226 13.12 -6.16 -20.49
CA ALA A 226 14.50 -5.97 -20.94
C ALA A 226 14.97 -4.52 -20.70
N PHE A 227 14.13 -3.53 -21.02
CA PHE A 227 14.42 -2.12 -20.72
C PHE A 227 14.63 -1.89 -19.22
N LEU A 228 13.72 -2.41 -18.38
CA LEU A 228 13.82 -2.26 -16.93
C LEU A 228 15.11 -2.86 -16.37
N VAL A 229 15.48 -4.08 -16.82
CA VAL A 229 16.72 -4.74 -16.38
C VAL A 229 17.96 -3.99 -16.87
N ASP A 230 17.98 -3.53 -18.12
CA ASP A 230 19.12 -2.81 -18.69
C ASP A 230 19.34 -1.44 -18.03
N GLU A 231 18.25 -0.74 -17.68
CA GLU A 231 18.32 0.62 -17.15
C GLU A 231 18.56 0.63 -15.61
N TYR A 232 17.90 -0.28 -14.87
CA TYR A 232 17.88 -0.22 -13.41
C TYR A 232 18.64 -1.36 -12.73
N GLY A 233 18.82 -2.51 -13.40
CA GLY A 233 19.55 -3.65 -12.84
C GLY A 233 19.10 -4.03 -11.43
N ASP A 234 20.03 -4.03 -10.45
CA ASP A 234 19.74 -4.32 -9.05
C ASP A 234 18.80 -3.30 -8.37
N GLY A 235 18.57 -2.15 -8.99
CA GLY A 235 17.58 -1.14 -8.54
C GLY A 235 16.14 -1.62 -8.66
N LEU A 236 15.87 -2.69 -9.41
CA LEU A 236 14.55 -3.32 -9.50
C LEU A 236 14.17 -4.15 -8.27
N ASN A 237 15.12 -4.44 -7.36
CA ASN A 237 14.86 -5.25 -6.18
C ASN A 237 13.56 -4.83 -5.48
N ALA A 238 12.65 -5.77 -5.28
CA ALA A 238 11.34 -5.54 -4.69
C ALA A 238 10.96 -6.63 -3.69
N THR A 239 10.43 -6.23 -2.54
CA THR A 239 9.88 -7.16 -1.54
C THR A 239 8.63 -7.86 -2.08
N VAL A 240 7.80 -7.09 -2.80
CA VAL A 240 6.53 -7.54 -3.39
C VAL A 240 6.49 -7.18 -4.87
N LEU A 241 6.03 -8.10 -5.68
CA LEU A 241 5.82 -7.95 -7.12
C LEU A 241 4.35 -8.18 -7.47
N SER A 242 3.72 -7.27 -8.20
CA SER A 242 2.56 -7.60 -9.01
C SER A 242 3.03 -8.44 -10.20
N ALA A 243 2.49 -9.63 -10.39
CA ALA A 243 2.87 -10.47 -11.52
C ALA A 243 2.39 -9.81 -12.83
N GLY A 244 3.33 -9.47 -13.70
CA GLY A 244 3.02 -8.75 -14.95
C GLY A 244 2.01 -9.48 -15.80
N HIS A 245 1.17 -8.72 -16.51
CA HIS A 245 0.20 -9.19 -17.49
C HIS A 245 -0.65 -10.37 -16.97
N HIS A 246 -1.21 -10.21 -15.77
CA HIS A 246 -2.08 -11.19 -15.12
C HIS A 246 -1.44 -12.58 -14.93
N GLY A 247 -0.11 -12.67 -14.91
CA GLY A 247 0.63 -13.91 -14.92
C GLY A 247 0.74 -14.57 -16.30
N SER A 248 0.73 -13.78 -17.38
CA SER A 248 1.02 -14.23 -18.75
C SER A 248 2.44 -14.78 -18.87
N ALA A 249 2.62 -15.78 -19.74
CA ALA A 249 3.94 -16.34 -20.04
C ALA A 249 4.91 -15.36 -20.71
N SER A 250 4.39 -14.29 -21.34
CA SER A 250 5.13 -13.19 -21.95
C SER A 250 5.72 -12.19 -20.95
N SER A 251 5.32 -12.30 -19.68
CA SER A 251 5.76 -11.41 -18.59
C SER A 251 6.34 -12.19 -17.42
N SER A 252 6.89 -11.49 -16.43
CA SER A 252 7.58 -12.07 -15.29
C SER A 252 8.67 -13.07 -15.73
N GLY A 253 9.50 -12.61 -16.69
CA GLY A 253 10.58 -13.38 -17.30
C GLY A 253 11.69 -13.72 -16.29
N ALA A 254 12.48 -14.77 -16.59
CA ALA A 254 13.50 -15.25 -15.66
C ALA A 254 14.53 -14.16 -15.32
N THR A 255 15.02 -13.42 -16.32
CA THR A 255 16.00 -12.34 -16.14
C THR A 255 15.43 -11.18 -15.29
N PHE A 256 14.18 -10.81 -15.54
CA PHE A 256 13.48 -9.78 -14.77
C PHE A 256 13.28 -10.23 -13.32
N LEU A 257 12.82 -11.45 -13.09
CA LEU A 257 12.65 -12.00 -11.73
C LEU A 257 13.99 -12.15 -10.98
N ASP A 258 15.11 -12.42 -11.69
CA ASP A 258 16.43 -12.46 -11.10
C ASP A 258 16.95 -11.09 -10.68
N ALA A 259 16.52 -10.01 -11.36
CA ALA A 259 16.82 -8.64 -10.98
C ALA A 259 15.86 -8.14 -9.88
N ALA A 260 14.56 -8.40 -10.00
CA ALA A 260 13.55 -7.97 -9.04
C ALA A 260 13.61 -8.72 -7.72
N THR A 261 14.06 -9.99 -7.70
CA THR A 261 14.22 -10.86 -6.51
C THR A 261 13.07 -10.80 -5.51
N PRO A 262 11.80 -10.93 -5.95
CA PRO A 262 10.66 -10.74 -5.07
C PRO A 262 10.56 -11.85 -4.01
N ARG A 263 10.06 -11.51 -2.84
CA ARG A 263 9.72 -12.47 -1.78
C ARG A 263 8.26 -12.87 -1.83
N VAL A 264 7.42 -11.96 -2.30
CA VAL A 264 5.98 -12.13 -2.51
C VAL A 264 5.65 -11.74 -3.94
N ALA A 265 4.77 -12.49 -4.58
CA ALA A 265 4.11 -12.10 -5.80
C ALA A 265 2.59 -12.14 -5.61
N VAL A 266 1.89 -11.20 -6.25
CA VAL A 266 0.42 -11.21 -6.33
C VAL A 266 0.03 -11.30 -7.80
N VAL A 267 -0.83 -12.24 -8.14
CA VAL A 267 -1.42 -12.40 -9.46
C VAL A 267 -2.85 -11.88 -9.43
N SER A 268 -3.19 -10.95 -10.33
CA SER A 268 -4.56 -10.47 -10.54
C SER A 268 -5.09 -11.05 -11.85
N SER A 269 -5.99 -12.01 -11.78
CA SER A 269 -6.67 -12.62 -12.95
C SER A 269 -7.87 -13.45 -12.52
N ALA A 270 -8.82 -13.65 -13.44
CA ALA A 270 -9.97 -14.51 -13.19
C ALA A 270 -9.57 -15.99 -12.96
N TYR A 271 -10.34 -16.70 -12.14
CA TYR A 271 -10.16 -18.15 -11.91
C TYR A 271 -10.26 -18.94 -13.21
N ASP A 272 -11.32 -18.69 -13.98
CA ASP A 272 -11.58 -19.31 -15.28
C ASP A 272 -11.14 -18.39 -16.44
N SER A 273 -9.91 -17.82 -16.33
CA SER A 273 -9.38 -16.93 -17.35
C SER A 273 -9.45 -17.57 -18.75
N GLN A 274 -10.09 -16.90 -19.70
CA GLN A 274 -10.13 -17.33 -21.09
C GLN A 274 -8.75 -17.39 -21.76
N TYR A 275 -7.76 -16.70 -21.16
CA TYR A 275 -6.36 -16.69 -21.60
C TYR A 275 -5.52 -17.76 -20.91
N GLY A 276 -6.09 -18.47 -19.92
CA GLY A 276 -5.39 -19.46 -19.13
C GLY A 276 -4.47 -18.91 -18.04
N HIS A 277 -4.60 -17.63 -17.72
CA HIS A 277 -3.82 -16.98 -16.66
C HIS A 277 -4.18 -17.49 -15.25
N PRO A 278 -3.19 -17.53 -14.33
CA PRO A 278 -1.75 -17.42 -14.57
C PRO A 278 -1.20 -18.64 -15.29
N HIS A 279 -0.27 -18.44 -16.21
CA HIS A 279 0.36 -19.54 -16.95
C HIS A 279 1.32 -20.35 -16.07
N GLU A 280 1.35 -21.69 -16.28
CA GLU A 280 2.26 -22.60 -15.56
C GLU A 280 3.74 -22.18 -15.67
N ALA A 281 4.13 -21.58 -16.78
CA ALA A 281 5.50 -21.08 -16.97
C ALA A 281 5.88 -19.98 -15.99
N VAL A 282 4.97 -19.07 -15.65
CA VAL A 282 5.18 -18.02 -14.63
C VAL A 282 5.22 -18.65 -13.25
N LEU A 283 4.24 -19.51 -12.93
CA LEU A 283 4.16 -20.19 -11.66
C LEU A 283 5.42 -21.04 -11.38
N SER A 284 5.98 -21.69 -12.41
CA SER A 284 7.22 -22.44 -12.31
C SER A 284 8.41 -21.52 -12.02
N ARG A 285 8.53 -20.39 -12.73
CA ARG A 285 9.61 -19.41 -12.48
C ARG A 285 9.58 -18.82 -11.07
N LEU A 286 8.39 -18.56 -10.53
CA LEU A 286 8.19 -18.09 -9.16
C LEU A 286 8.52 -19.20 -8.14
N ALA A 287 8.10 -20.45 -8.41
CA ALA A 287 8.39 -21.59 -7.55
C ALA A 287 9.90 -21.92 -7.46
N GLU A 288 10.63 -21.85 -8.58
CA GLU A 288 12.08 -22.03 -8.64
C GLU A 288 12.85 -21.03 -7.76
N ARG A 289 12.27 -19.85 -7.54
CA ARG A 289 12.83 -18.78 -6.70
C ARG A 289 12.28 -18.75 -5.28
N GLY A 290 11.39 -19.70 -4.94
CA GLY A 290 10.77 -19.78 -3.61
C GLY A 290 9.88 -18.59 -3.28
N VAL A 291 9.31 -17.91 -4.31
CA VAL A 291 8.44 -16.75 -4.13
C VAL A 291 7.08 -17.19 -3.60
N ARG A 292 6.66 -16.64 -2.47
CA ARG A 292 5.30 -16.84 -1.98
C ARG A 292 4.33 -16.10 -2.89
N THR A 293 3.30 -16.77 -3.39
CA THR A 293 2.41 -16.21 -4.39
C THR A 293 0.96 -16.24 -3.93
N TYR A 294 0.28 -15.12 -4.08
CA TYR A 294 -1.14 -14.95 -3.85
C TYR A 294 -1.85 -14.72 -5.19
N TRP A 295 -3.09 -15.15 -5.30
CA TRP A 295 -3.89 -14.99 -6.50
C TRP A 295 -5.28 -14.49 -6.14
N THR A 296 -5.69 -13.33 -6.66
CA THR A 296 -6.97 -12.69 -6.30
C THR A 296 -8.15 -13.63 -6.51
N ALA A 297 -8.16 -14.43 -7.59
CA ALA A 297 -9.22 -15.38 -7.89
C ALA A 297 -9.43 -16.49 -6.85
N THR A 298 -8.48 -16.71 -5.93
CA THR A 298 -8.63 -17.73 -4.86
C THR A 298 -8.55 -17.11 -3.46
N HIS A 299 -7.91 -15.97 -3.32
CA HIS A 299 -7.71 -15.30 -2.04
C HIS A 299 -8.70 -14.15 -1.80
N GLY A 300 -9.47 -13.73 -2.84
CA GLY A 300 -10.16 -12.44 -2.84
C GLY A 300 -9.15 -11.29 -2.89
N ALA A 301 -9.51 -10.14 -2.40
CA ALA A 301 -8.57 -9.03 -2.29
C ALA A 301 -7.38 -9.41 -1.42
N VAL A 302 -6.17 -8.96 -1.85
CA VAL A 302 -4.90 -9.18 -1.16
C VAL A 302 -4.34 -7.85 -0.71
N ARG A 303 -4.24 -7.61 0.60
CA ARG A 303 -3.63 -6.41 1.15
C ARG A 303 -2.21 -6.70 1.62
N VAL A 304 -1.29 -5.86 1.21
CA VAL A 304 0.10 -5.82 1.67
C VAL A 304 0.32 -4.53 2.44
N THR A 305 0.59 -4.61 3.73
CA THR A 305 0.89 -3.45 4.57
C THR A 305 2.35 -3.46 4.97
N SER A 306 3.06 -2.37 4.69
CA SER A 306 4.46 -2.19 5.07
C SER A 306 4.60 -1.24 6.26
N ASN A 307 5.45 -1.62 7.21
CA ASN A 307 5.94 -0.75 8.29
C ASN A 307 7.37 -0.24 8.05
N GLY A 308 7.88 -0.39 6.83
CA GLY A 308 9.24 0.00 6.43
C GLY A 308 10.34 -1.05 6.71
N SER A 309 10.06 -2.12 7.47
CA SER A 309 11.03 -3.19 7.77
C SER A 309 10.51 -4.60 7.42
N ALA A 310 9.20 -4.73 7.33
CA ALA A 310 8.50 -5.95 6.96
C ALA A 310 7.23 -5.61 6.20
N VAL A 311 6.70 -6.57 5.47
CA VAL A 311 5.37 -6.52 4.90
C VAL A 311 4.48 -7.57 5.55
N THR A 312 3.26 -7.16 5.90
CA THR A 312 2.20 -8.06 6.37
C THR A 312 1.23 -8.29 5.23
N VAL A 313 0.97 -9.56 4.90
CA VAL A 313 0.00 -9.92 3.87
C VAL A 313 -1.28 -10.43 4.51
N ALA A 314 -2.40 -9.82 4.14
CA ALA A 314 -3.74 -10.23 4.55
C ALA A 314 -4.62 -10.50 3.32
N THR A 315 -5.53 -11.47 3.42
CA THR A 315 -6.42 -11.88 2.33
C THR A 315 -7.83 -12.13 2.85
N GLN A 316 -8.82 -11.97 1.99
CA GLN A 316 -10.23 -12.26 2.34
C GLN A 316 -10.49 -13.76 2.50
N ARG A 317 -9.80 -14.61 1.74
CA ARG A 317 -9.94 -16.09 1.81
C ARG A 317 -8.58 -16.71 2.07
N ASP A 318 -8.60 -17.86 2.73
CA ASP A 318 -7.40 -18.69 2.89
C ASP A 318 -7.29 -19.65 1.71
N ALA A 319 -6.14 -19.63 1.04
CA ALA A 319 -5.86 -20.46 -0.13
C ALA A 319 -4.37 -20.81 -0.22
N PRO A 320 -3.98 -21.80 -1.03
CA PRO A 320 -2.58 -22.18 -1.22
C PRO A 320 -1.72 -21.02 -1.73
N THR A 321 -0.55 -20.79 -1.13
CA THR A 321 0.41 -19.73 -1.51
C THR A 321 1.66 -20.24 -2.21
N GLY A 322 1.80 -21.56 -2.37
CA GLY A 322 2.83 -22.13 -3.23
C GLY A 322 2.47 -21.93 -4.71
N PRO A 323 3.34 -21.36 -5.55
CA PRO A 323 2.99 -21.02 -6.93
C PRO A 323 2.36 -22.18 -7.71
N LEU A 324 2.92 -23.39 -7.61
CA LEU A 324 2.41 -24.57 -8.31
C LEU A 324 1.12 -25.15 -7.71
N ALA A 325 0.75 -24.71 -6.51
CA ALA A 325 -0.47 -25.15 -5.82
C ALA A 325 -1.60 -24.11 -5.87
N LEU A 326 -1.40 -22.95 -6.50
CA LEU A 326 -2.43 -21.90 -6.56
C LEU A 326 -3.76 -22.39 -7.14
N ARG A 327 -3.69 -23.24 -8.16
CA ARG A 327 -4.87 -23.81 -8.82
C ARG A 327 -5.56 -24.94 -8.04
N ASP A 328 -4.98 -25.36 -6.89
CA ASP A 328 -5.63 -26.29 -5.97
C ASP A 328 -6.62 -25.54 -5.04
N GLY A 329 -6.53 -24.20 -4.98
CA GLY A 329 -7.48 -23.35 -4.28
C GLY A 329 -8.84 -23.34 -4.96
N ALA A 330 -9.92 -23.17 -4.19
CA ALA A 330 -11.24 -22.92 -4.73
C ALA A 330 -11.35 -21.48 -5.27
N PRO A 331 -12.25 -21.23 -6.24
CA PRO A 331 -12.57 -19.85 -6.62
C PRO A 331 -13.02 -19.05 -5.40
N SER A 332 -12.57 -17.81 -5.30
CA SER A 332 -13.01 -16.90 -4.26
C SER A 332 -14.52 -16.62 -4.39
N ASP A 333 -15.19 -16.61 -3.26
CA ASP A 333 -16.56 -16.13 -3.09
C ASP A 333 -16.60 -14.86 -2.24
N ALA A 334 -15.48 -14.17 -2.17
CA ALA A 334 -15.34 -12.96 -1.36
C ALA A 334 -16.12 -11.79 -1.98
N GLU A 335 -16.82 -11.06 -1.13
CA GLU A 335 -17.44 -9.79 -1.49
C GLU A 335 -16.46 -8.64 -1.22
N PRO A 336 -16.53 -7.50 -1.92
CA PRO A 336 -15.62 -6.36 -1.72
C PRO A 336 -15.53 -5.86 -0.29
N ALA A 337 -16.61 -5.94 0.48
CA ALA A 337 -16.69 -5.50 1.88
C ALA A 337 -16.19 -6.53 2.90
N ASP A 338 -15.83 -7.75 2.48
CA ASP A 338 -15.38 -8.80 3.39
C ASP A 338 -14.05 -8.44 4.09
N ASP A 339 -13.90 -8.92 5.31
CA ASP A 339 -12.71 -8.70 6.13
C ASP A 339 -11.47 -9.40 5.56
N LEU A 340 -10.32 -8.81 5.85
CA LEU A 340 -9.01 -9.31 5.47
C LEU A 340 -8.31 -9.90 6.70
N ALA A 341 -8.00 -11.20 6.66
CA ALA A 341 -7.25 -11.87 7.71
C ALA A 341 -5.75 -11.96 7.39
N VAL A 342 -4.89 -11.69 8.38
CA VAL A 342 -3.43 -11.79 8.22
C VAL A 342 -3.02 -13.23 7.92
N ARG A 343 -2.16 -13.43 6.91
CA ARG A 343 -1.66 -14.74 6.46
C ARG A 343 -0.16 -14.90 6.67
N ALA A 344 0.60 -13.82 6.53
CA ALA A 344 2.04 -13.87 6.68
C ALA A 344 2.62 -12.52 7.06
N VAL A 345 3.75 -12.56 7.79
CA VAL A 345 4.64 -11.41 7.99
C VAL A 345 5.99 -11.76 7.35
N ILE A 346 6.43 -10.92 6.43
CA ILE A 346 7.62 -11.13 5.61
C ILE A 346 8.60 -9.98 5.88
N PRO A 347 9.63 -10.20 6.70
CA PRO A 347 10.67 -9.21 6.95
C PRO A 347 11.51 -9.00 5.68
N VAL A 348 12.09 -7.82 5.50
CA VAL A 348 12.99 -7.54 4.35
C VAL A 348 14.18 -8.50 4.33
N ALA A 349 14.69 -8.91 5.49
CA ALA A 349 15.76 -9.89 5.63
C ALA A 349 15.36 -11.00 6.61
N GLY A 350 15.79 -12.22 6.36
CA GLY A 350 15.53 -13.39 7.21
C GLY A 350 14.37 -14.28 6.72
N PRO A 351 14.00 -15.32 7.47
CA PRO A 351 12.95 -16.24 7.08
C PRO A 351 11.57 -15.57 7.12
N VAL A 352 10.70 -16.00 6.21
CA VAL A 352 9.26 -15.65 6.24
C VAL A 352 8.65 -16.36 7.47
N ALA A 353 7.93 -15.59 8.29
CA ALA A 353 7.11 -16.16 9.33
C ALA A 353 5.71 -16.43 8.73
N ASP A 354 5.35 -17.71 8.64
CA ASP A 354 3.96 -18.09 8.42
C ASP A 354 3.18 -17.75 9.69
N VAL A 355 2.25 -16.83 9.58
CA VAL A 355 1.16 -16.78 10.54
C VAL A 355 0.29 -18.00 10.15
N PRO A 356 0.14 -19.03 11.03
CA PRO A 356 -0.77 -20.11 10.74
C PRO A 356 -2.10 -19.48 10.31
N PRO A 357 -2.84 -20.09 9.37
CA PRO A 357 -4.19 -19.62 9.12
C PRO A 357 -4.83 -19.52 10.49
N THR A 358 -5.13 -18.31 10.89
CA THR A 358 -6.10 -18.16 11.94
C THR A 358 -7.32 -18.82 11.30
N THR A 359 -7.50 -20.12 11.58
CA THR A 359 -8.84 -20.60 11.75
C THR A 359 -9.48 -19.40 12.41
N THR A 360 -10.64 -19.00 11.94
CA THR A 360 -11.58 -18.32 12.81
C THR A 360 -11.82 -19.30 13.97
N GLU A 361 -10.81 -19.61 14.74
CA GLU A 361 -10.90 -19.62 16.15
C GLU A 361 -11.24 -18.16 16.38
N GLN A 362 -12.55 -17.91 16.40
CA GLN A 362 -13.13 -17.04 17.36
C GLN A 362 -12.03 -16.86 18.39
N MET A 363 -11.30 -15.68 18.34
CA MET A 363 -10.47 -15.32 19.47
C MET A 363 -11.45 -15.35 20.61
N ASP A 364 -11.41 -16.43 21.38
CA ASP A 364 -12.15 -16.62 22.62
C ASP A 364 -11.65 -15.50 23.52
N GLY A 365 -12.40 -14.39 23.51
CA GLY A 365 -12.01 -13.14 24.11
C GLY A 365 -11.89 -12.03 23.05
N SER A 366 -12.93 -11.73 22.27
CA SER A 366 -13.01 -10.49 21.50
C SER A 366 -13.34 -9.35 22.46
N LEU A 367 -12.43 -8.36 22.54
CA LEU A 367 -12.72 -7.08 23.19
C LEU A 367 -13.27 -6.15 22.12
N SER A 368 -14.49 -5.66 22.29
CA SER A 368 -15.08 -4.64 21.42
C SER A 368 -15.16 -3.29 22.12
N VAL A 369 -15.13 -2.22 21.34
CA VAL A 369 -15.50 -0.87 21.75
C VAL A 369 -17.02 -0.75 21.57
N VAL A 370 -17.76 -0.55 22.65
CA VAL A 370 -19.23 -0.51 22.60
C VAL A 370 -19.80 0.90 22.80
N ASP A 371 -18.98 1.84 23.28
CA ASP A 371 -19.37 3.25 23.43
C ASP A 371 -18.12 4.12 23.51
N VAL A 372 -18.15 5.25 22.84
CA VAL A 372 -17.14 6.31 22.95
C VAL A 372 -17.85 7.61 23.25
N HIS A 373 -17.49 8.25 24.34
CA HIS A 373 -18.01 9.54 24.75
C HIS A 373 -16.88 10.56 24.71
N GLU A 374 -16.73 11.19 23.57
CA GLU A 374 -15.63 12.10 23.23
C GLU A 374 -15.86 13.55 23.67
N ASP A 375 -17.14 13.96 23.86
CA ASP A 375 -17.54 15.33 24.17
C ASP A 375 -18.04 15.42 25.63
N ALA A 376 -17.17 15.86 26.51
CA ALA A 376 -17.53 16.06 27.92
C ALA A 376 -18.43 17.30 28.12
N PRO A 377 -19.42 17.27 29.02
CA PRO A 377 -20.24 18.44 29.26
C PRO A 377 -19.42 19.65 29.75
N GLY A 378 -19.31 20.69 28.92
CA GLY A 378 -18.63 21.94 29.21
C GLY A 378 -17.32 22.10 28.42
N ASP A 379 -16.23 22.41 29.11
CA ASP A 379 -14.87 22.40 28.53
C ASP A 379 -14.24 21.03 28.87
N ASP A 380 -13.92 20.26 27.86
CA ASP A 380 -13.40 18.89 28.02
C ASP A 380 -12.14 18.85 28.88
N ASN A 381 -11.28 19.87 28.76
CA ASN A 381 -10.08 19.99 29.58
C ASN A 381 -10.37 20.32 31.05
N GLU A 382 -11.52 20.90 31.35
CA GLU A 382 -11.97 21.13 32.77
C GLU A 382 -12.72 19.91 33.31
N ASN A 383 -13.18 18.97 32.45
CA ASN A 383 -13.93 17.78 32.82
C ASN A 383 -13.44 16.51 32.09
N PRO A 384 -12.15 16.13 32.21
CA PRO A 384 -11.60 14.99 31.44
C PRO A 384 -12.24 13.64 31.80
N ASN A 385 -12.95 13.49 32.92
CA ASN A 385 -13.75 12.29 33.22
C ASN A 385 -15.14 12.30 32.57
N GLY A 386 -15.49 13.37 31.87
CA GLY A 386 -16.65 13.38 30.99
C GLY A 386 -16.35 12.65 29.67
N GLU A 387 -15.08 12.49 29.31
CA GLU A 387 -14.64 11.66 28.21
C GLU A 387 -14.33 10.24 28.69
N TYR A 388 -14.81 9.23 27.94
CA TYR A 388 -14.56 7.84 28.27
C TYR A 388 -14.78 6.91 27.07
N VAL A 389 -14.18 5.72 27.12
CA VAL A 389 -14.42 4.62 26.19
C VAL A 389 -14.89 3.38 26.96
N VAL A 390 -15.90 2.70 26.46
CA VAL A 390 -16.45 1.47 27.06
C VAL A 390 -16.05 0.28 26.22
N PHE A 391 -15.40 -0.68 26.85
CA PHE A 391 -15.03 -1.96 26.25
C PHE A 391 -15.91 -3.08 26.80
N GLU A 392 -16.25 -4.06 25.97
CA GLU A 392 -17.00 -5.27 26.33
C GLU A 392 -16.24 -6.52 25.86
N ASN A 393 -16.23 -7.55 26.70
CA ASN A 393 -15.79 -8.88 26.27
C ASN A 393 -16.95 -9.60 25.58
N ASP A 394 -16.93 -9.63 24.25
CA ASP A 394 -17.92 -10.32 23.40
C ASP A 394 -17.64 -11.83 23.29
N GLY A 395 -16.49 -12.30 23.80
CA GLY A 395 -16.09 -13.69 23.77
C GLY A 395 -16.86 -14.57 24.76
N ALA A 396 -16.71 -15.87 24.63
CA ALA A 396 -17.32 -16.87 25.50
C ALA A 396 -16.48 -17.17 26.76
N GLU A 397 -15.21 -16.74 26.80
CA GLU A 397 -14.27 -16.99 27.88
C GLU A 397 -13.82 -15.70 28.57
N PRO A 398 -13.37 -15.75 29.85
CA PRO A 398 -12.81 -14.59 30.52
C PRO A 398 -11.56 -14.05 29.83
N LEU A 399 -11.46 -12.73 29.67
CA LEU A 399 -10.39 -12.03 28.99
C LEU A 399 -9.52 -11.26 29.98
N ASN A 400 -8.22 -11.54 30.02
CA ASN A 400 -7.28 -10.83 30.86
C ASN A 400 -6.68 -9.65 30.08
N LEU A 401 -7.06 -8.42 30.44
CA LEU A 401 -6.61 -7.18 29.82
C LEU A 401 -5.27 -6.65 30.38
N GLY A 402 -4.70 -7.29 31.41
CA GLY A 402 -3.51 -6.80 32.10
C GLY A 402 -2.31 -6.68 31.15
N GLY A 403 -1.83 -5.44 30.94
CA GLY A 403 -0.72 -5.15 30.02
C GLY A 403 -1.13 -4.75 28.61
N TRP A 404 -2.41 -4.90 28.25
CA TRP A 404 -2.92 -4.42 26.97
C TRP A 404 -2.89 -2.90 26.90
N THR A 405 -2.74 -2.35 25.70
CA THR A 405 -2.63 -0.91 25.46
C THR A 405 -3.83 -0.37 24.70
N VAL A 406 -4.26 0.85 25.04
CA VAL A 406 -5.24 1.63 24.28
C VAL A 406 -4.54 2.89 23.77
N THR A 407 -4.64 3.17 22.47
CA THR A 407 -4.08 4.38 21.86
C THR A 407 -5.15 5.14 21.09
N ASP A 408 -5.04 6.49 21.08
CA ASP A 408 -5.78 7.38 20.19
C ASP A 408 -5.02 7.58 18.85
N LYS A 409 -5.61 8.30 17.90
CA LYS A 409 -4.99 8.66 16.62
C LYS A 409 -3.73 9.54 16.79
N ALA A 410 -3.59 10.29 17.88
CA ALA A 410 -2.45 11.16 18.15
C ALA A 410 -1.28 10.43 18.82
N GLY A 411 -1.48 9.15 19.21
CA GLY A 411 -0.45 8.30 19.87
C GLY A 411 -0.36 8.48 21.36
N HIS A 412 -1.41 8.97 22.03
CA HIS A 412 -1.50 8.88 23.48
C HIS A 412 -1.77 7.42 23.85
N GLU A 413 -1.05 6.90 24.85
CA GLU A 413 -1.12 5.48 25.24
C GLU A 413 -1.59 5.30 26.67
N TYR A 414 -2.53 4.37 26.89
CA TYR A 414 -2.94 3.86 28.18
C TYR A 414 -2.64 2.36 28.26
N VAL A 415 -2.17 1.90 29.42
CA VAL A 415 -1.90 0.47 29.66
C VAL A 415 -2.84 -0.04 30.75
N PHE A 416 -3.63 -1.07 30.45
CA PHE A 416 -4.53 -1.69 31.43
C PHE A 416 -3.75 -2.29 32.61
N PRO A 417 -4.24 -2.11 33.85
CA PRO A 417 -3.55 -2.61 35.03
C PRO A 417 -3.52 -4.15 35.05
N THR A 418 -2.43 -4.70 35.57
CA THR A 418 -2.28 -6.15 35.74
C THR A 418 -3.38 -6.73 36.60
N GLY A 419 -4.00 -7.83 36.11
CA GLY A 419 -5.06 -8.54 36.81
C GLY A 419 -6.47 -7.97 36.60
N LEU A 420 -6.65 -7.07 35.62
CA LEU A 420 -7.95 -6.71 35.10
C LEU A 420 -8.46 -7.83 34.21
N GLU A 421 -9.54 -8.48 34.62
CA GLU A 421 -10.16 -9.59 33.90
C GLU A 421 -11.65 -9.27 33.66
N LEU A 422 -12.11 -9.45 32.41
CA LEU A 422 -13.51 -9.33 32.02
C LEU A 422 -14.09 -10.71 31.71
N GLY A 423 -15.14 -11.11 32.43
CA GLY A 423 -15.94 -12.27 32.05
C GLY A 423 -16.75 -12.01 30.79
N PRO A 424 -17.30 -13.07 30.15
CA PRO A 424 -18.18 -12.94 29.00
C PRO A 424 -19.31 -11.93 29.22
N GLY A 425 -19.43 -10.94 28.29
CA GLY A 425 -20.42 -9.86 28.35
C GLY A 425 -20.15 -8.83 29.45
N GLU A 426 -19.04 -8.90 30.19
CA GLU A 426 -18.66 -7.86 31.17
C GLU A 426 -18.01 -6.67 30.46
N ARG A 427 -18.19 -5.48 31.05
CA ARG A 427 -17.70 -4.21 30.55
C ARG A 427 -16.72 -3.53 31.48
N VAL A 428 -15.78 -2.78 30.90
CA VAL A 428 -14.92 -1.83 31.58
C VAL A 428 -14.96 -0.48 30.89
N THR A 429 -15.03 0.61 31.67
CA THR A 429 -14.96 1.98 31.17
C THR A 429 -13.59 2.56 31.46
N LEU A 430 -12.90 3.04 30.45
CA LEU A 430 -11.68 3.83 30.58
C LEU A 430 -12.04 5.31 30.55
N TYR A 431 -11.88 5.98 31.67
CA TYR A 431 -12.04 7.42 31.79
C TYR A 431 -10.72 8.14 31.51
N THR A 432 -10.76 9.25 30.77
CA THR A 432 -9.57 10.06 30.46
C THR A 432 -8.92 10.69 31.70
N GLY A 433 -9.71 11.14 32.63
CA GLY A 433 -9.25 11.83 33.84
C GLY A 433 -8.73 10.93 34.95
N THR A 434 -8.80 11.44 36.16
CA THR A 434 -8.27 10.77 37.39
C THR A 434 -9.34 10.12 38.22
N GLY A 435 -9.04 8.94 38.80
CA GLY A 435 -9.93 8.21 39.68
C GLY A 435 -9.24 7.04 40.38
N THR A 436 -10.04 6.12 40.89
CA THR A 436 -9.52 4.88 41.49
C THR A 436 -10.01 3.69 40.68
N ASP A 437 -9.07 2.91 40.16
CA ASP A 437 -9.36 1.74 39.34
C ASP A 437 -10.18 0.70 40.09
N THR A 438 -11.14 0.15 39.40
CA THR A 438 -12.00 -0.95 39.81
C THR A 438 -12.08 -2.00 38.70
N ARG A 439 -12.86 -3.07 38.88
CA ARG A 439 -13.08 -4.06 37.79
C ARG A 439 -13.89 -3.51 36.62
N THR A 440 -14.66 -2.44 36.80
CA THR A 440 -15.56 -1.89 35.76
C THR A 440 -15.22 -0.46 35.34
N ALA A 441 -14.24 0.17 35.98
CA ALA A 441 -13.80 1.53 35.68
C ALA A 441 -12.31 1.66 35.95
N VAL A 442 -11.60 2.15 34.94
CA VAL A 442 -10.17 2.46 34.97
C VAL A 442 -9.94 3.89 34.53
N TYR A 443 -8.82 4.48 34.91
CA TYR A 443 -8.57 5.90 34.69
C TYR A 443 -7.20 6.12 34.06
N TRP A 444 -7.17 6.87 32.95
CA TRP A 444 -5.94 7.24 32.28
C TRP A 444 -5.03 8.11 33.14
N GLY A 445 -5.65 8.94 33.98
CA GLY A 445 -4.92 9.78 34.92
C GLY A 445 -4.49 11.13 34.36
N LEU A 446 -5.07 11.57 33.26
CA LEU A 446 -4.74 12.82 32.61
C LEU A 446 -5.54 14.00 33.19
N ASP A 447 -5.00 15.21 33.01
CA ASP A 447 -5.62 16.47 33.42
C ASP A 447 -6.17 17.28 32.22
N ARG A 448 -6.32 16.63 31.09
CA ARG A 448 -6.81 17.19 29.83
C ARG A 448 -7.56 16.15 29.00
N ALA A 449 -8.32 16.63 28.03
CA ALA A 449 -8.95 15.83 27.00
C ALA A 449 -7.93 15.07 26.13
N VAL A 450 -8.34 13.91 25.61
CA VAL A 450 -7.58 13.05 24.72
C VAL A 450 -8.36 12.80 23.42
N TRP A 451 -9.64 12.45 23.56
CA TRP A 451 -10.47 12.06 22.42
C TRP A 451 -10.92 13.29 21.63
N ASN A 452 -10.85 13.22 20.31
CA ASN A 452 -11.15 14.36 19.45
C ASN A 452 -12.64 14.38 19.08
N ASN A 453 -13.38 15.45 19.48
CA ASN A 453 -14.81 15.63 19.22
C ASN A 453 -15.17 15.69 17.73
N ALA A 454 -14.19 15.84 16.83
CA ALA A 454 -14.39 15.83 15.36
C ALA A 454 -14.10 14.46 14.73
N GLY A 455 -13.84 13.43 15.59
CA GLY A 455 -13.52 12.07 15.19
C GLY A 455 -12.11 11.65 15.57
N ASP A 456 -11.99 10.42 16.09
CA ASP A 456 -10.73 9.81 16.53
C ASP A 456 -10.75 8.30 16.25
N ILE A 457 -9.66 7.62 16.60
CA ILE A 457 -9.54 6.17 16.47
C ILE A 457 -9.09 5.59 17.80
N VAL A 458 -9.91 4.70 18.35
CA VAL A 458 -9.56 3.87 19.50
C VAL A 458 -8.88 2.60 18.98
N THR A 459 -7.61 2.40 19.29
CA THR A 459 -6.88 1.17 18.95
C THR A 459 -6.49 0.44 20.23
N VAL A 460 -6.81 -0.86 20.32
CA VAL A 460 -6.41 -1.71 21.45
C VAL A 460 -5.44 -2.77 20.94
N GLN A 461 -4.31 -2.90 21.64
CA GLN A 461 -3.32 -3.95 21.38
C GLN A 461 -3.16 -4.83 22.63
N ASP A 462 -2.94 -6.13 22.42
CA ASP A 462 -2.62 -7.07 23.49
C ASP A 462 -1.19 -6.88 24.04
N ASP A 463 -0.78 -7.72 24.99
CA ASP A 463 0.55 -7.69 25.60
C ASP A 463 1.67 -8.15 24.66
N ASP A 464 1.35 -8.75 23.52
CA ASP A 464 2.28 -9.07 22.44
C ASP A 464 2.35 -7.95 21.38
N GLY A 465 1.55 -6.88 21.50
CA GLY A 465 1.47 -5.74 20.60
C GLY A 465 0.60 -5.99 19.36
N SER A 466 -0.17 -7.09 19.34
CA SER A 466 -1.13 -7.35 18.25
C SER A 466 -2.39 -6.52 18.45
N THR A 467 -2.91 -5.91 17.38
CA THR A 467 -4.16 -5.15 17.43
C THR A 467 -5.35 -6.09 17.62
N VAL A 468 -6.07 -5.91 18.72
CA VAL A 468 -7.27 -6.71 19.09
C VAL A 468 -8.53 -6.06 18.54
N THR A 469 -8.66 -4.74 18.66
CA THR A 469 -9.77 -3.98 18.11
C THR A 469 -9.33 -2.59 17.70
N ARG A 470 -10.01 -2.02 16.71
CA ARG A 470 -9.81 -0.66 16.24
C ARG A 470 -11.17 -0.11 15.85
N GLU A 471 -11.59 0.97 16.50
CA GLU A 471 -12.86 1.63 16.26
C GLU A 471 -12.62 3.11 15.94
N ALA A 472 -13.21 3.58 14.84
CA ALA A 472 -13.21 4.98 14.44
C ALA A 472 -14.61 5.57 14.70
N TYR A 473 -14.70 6.80 15.18
CA TYR A 473 -15.97 7.49 15.42
C TYR A 473 -15.91 8.94 14.97
#